data_c6df5ae76e00b1686feb9c9c1cf61a8d
#
_entry.id   c6df5ae76e00b1686feb9c9c1cf61a8d
#
_cell.length_a   1.000
_cell.length_b   1.000
_cell.length_c   1.000
_cell.angle_alpha   90.00
_cell.angle_beta   90.00
_cell.angle_gamma   90.00
#
_symmetry.space_group_name_H-M   'P 1'
#
loop_
_entity.id
_entity.type
_entity.pdbx_description
1 polymer ?
#
loop_
_entity_poly.entity_id
_entity_poly.type
_entity_poly.pdbx_seq_one_letter_code
_entity_poly.pdbx_strand_id
1 'polypeptide(L)'
;MVLVFFGIMSLSYTPISVMARKKVEAERIPNMSSFKSNSNNTVQVDGIQFETVMPERVLRIPPKQSDAKTQVWFGIHITNNTAKPCNLLLFTARPEFLQVNKQKVPQFGPIANTSASPELSDFKLLMPRESVTFLVKGYFEWFENELKFTFMRKDATYWWYGNFESGTYSINVIYENPYPGWEQASWGDGIIFLMPMRKLPRNNYLPREILKIEDVWVGEIFTFPLEFRLIQ
;
A
#
# COMPACT_ATOMS: atom_id res chain seq x y z
N MET A 1 34.59 2.08 64.10
CA MET A 1 34.91 1.07 63.08
C MET A 1 33.61 0.71 62.36
N VAL A 2 33.38 1.33 61.20
CA VAL A 2 32.12 1.18 60.42
C VAL A 2 32.47 0.35 59.18
N LEU A 3 31.89 -0.84 59.09
CA LEU A 3 32.02 -1.74 57.94
C LEU A 3 30.97 -1.36 56.88
N VAL A 4 31.43 -0.92 55.71
CA VAL A 4 30.60 -0.66 54.56
C VAL A 4 30.61 -1.90 53.66
N PHE A 5 29.45 -2.58 53.52
CA PHE A 5 29.26 -3.65 52.56
C PHE A 5 28.95 -3.10 51.18
N PHE A 6 29.82 -3.32 50.20
CA PHE A 6 29.53 -3.12 48.78
C PHE A 6 28.86 -4.38 48.23
N GLY A 7 27.55 -4.28 47.91
CA GLY A 7 26.85 -5.30 47.20
C GLY A 7 27.08 -5.14 45.68
N ILE A 8 27.74 -6.15 45.08
CA ILE A 8 27.91 -6.24 43.62
C ILE A 8 26.63 -6.81 43.04
N MET A 9 25.84 -5.97 42.35
CA MET A 9 24.72 -6.44 41.49
C MET A 9 25.30 -7.00 40.19
N SER A 10 25.26 -8.32 40.04
CA SER A 10 25.50 -8.98 38.77
C SER A 10 24.28 -8.84 37.86
N LEU A 11 24.40 -8.03 36.80
CA LEU A 11 23.44 -7.99 35.71
C LEU A 11 23.59 -9.25 34.86
N SER A 12 22.65 -10.17 35.01
CA SER A 12 22.53 -11.33 34.14
C SER A 12 21.95 -10.90 32.79
N TYR A 13 22.79 -10.84 31.77
CA TYR A 13 22.37 -10.70 30.38
C TYR A 13 21.67 -11.99 29.94
N THR A 14 20.36 -11.96 29.78
CA THR A 14 19.63 -13.00 29.02
C THR A 14 19.87 -12.78 27.52
N PRO A 15 20.39 -13.78 26.78
CA PRO A 15 20.54 -13.63 25.34
C PRO A 15 19.18 -13.54 24.69
N ILE A 16 18.99 -12.47 23.88
CA ILE A 16 17.83 -12.30 22.99
C ILE A 16 17.80 -13.51 22.04
N SER A 17 16.81 -14.37 22.20
CA SER A 17 16.58 -15.48 21.29
C SER A 17 16.35 -14.93 19.90
N VAL A 18 17.21 -15.28 18.96
CA VAL A 18 17.05 -15.05 17.54
C VAL A 18 15.79 -15.80 17.11
N MET A 19 14.67 -15.09 16.97
CA MET A 19 13.48 -15.66 16.36
C MET A 19 13.85 -16.12 14.94
N ALA A 20 13.82 -17.43 14.73
CA ALA A 20 13.98 -18.03 13.43
C ALA A 20 12.98 -17.38 12.47
N ARG A 21 13.46 -16.69 11.42
CA ARG A 21 12.64 -16.17 10.34
C ARG A 21 11.90 -17.34 9.71
N LYS A 22 10.60 -17.46 10.01
CA LYS A 22 9.71 -18.35 9.31
C LYS A 22 9.83 -18.00 7.82
N LYS A 23 10.26 -18.96 7.00
CA LYS A 23 10.35 -18.81 5.54
C LYS A 23 8.94 -18.47 5.06
N VAL A 24 8.72 -17.19 4.74
CA VAL A 24 7.45 -16.76 4.15
C VAL A 24 7.40 -17.42 2.79
N GLU A 25 6.50 -18.38 2.62
CA GLU A 25 6.20 -18.98 1.34
C GLU A 25 5.84 -17.85 0.38
N ALA A 26 6.52 -17.76 -0.76
CA ALA A 26 6.28 -16.71 -1.73
C ALA A 26 4.82 -16.82 -2.19
N GLU A 27 3.98 -15.90 -1.72
CA GLU A 27 2.58 -15.84 -2.10
C GLU A 27 2.49 -15.71 -3.62
N ARG A 28 1.73 -16.61 -4.26
CA ARG A 28 1.50 -16.56 -5.70
C ARG A 28 0.71 -15.30 -6.03
N ILE A 29 1.39 -14.28 -6.54
CA ILE A 29 0.73 -13.15 -7.19
C ILE A 29 -0.04 -13.71 -8.40
N PRO A 30 -1.33 -13.37 -8.58
CA PRO A 30 -2.12 -13.83 -9.72
C PRO A 30 -1.38 -13.56 -11.04
N ASN A 31 -1.41 -14.52 -11.96
CA ASN A 31 -0.75 -14.38 -13.25
C ASN A 31 -1.42 -13.29 -14.08
N MET A 32 -0.73 -12.15 -14.26
CA MET A 32 -1.23 -10.92 -14.90
C MET A 32 -1.16 -10.96 -16.44
N SER A 33 -0.66 -12.06 -17.04
CA SER A 33 -0.44 -12.15 -18.51
C SER A 33 -1.69 -12.07 -19.37
N SER A 34 -2.90 -12.06 -18.79
CA SER A 34 -4.17 -12.01 -19.51
C SER A 34 -4.98 -10.72 -19.33
N PHE A 35 -4.42 -9.68 -18.73
CA PHE A 35 -5.13 -8.42 -18.56
C PHE A 35 -5.30 -7.72 -19.90
N LYS A 36 -6.49 -7.85 -20.51
CA LYS A 36 -6.89 -6.99 -21.63
C LYS A 36 -7.48 -5.71 -21.04
N SER A 37 -6.77 -4.60 -21.21
CA SER A 37 -7.30 -3.27 -20.90
C SER A 37 -8.61 -3.04 -21.66
N ASN A 38 -9.65 -2.64 -20.94
CA ASN A 38 -10.93 -2.28 -21.54
C ASN A 38 -10.90 -0.77 -21.74
N SER A 39 -10.60 -0.30 -22.95
CA SER A 39 -10.33 1.10 -23.30
C SER A 39 -11.39 2.12 -22.85
N ASN A 40 -12.57 1.67 -22.44
CA ASN A 40 -13.68 2.52 -22.02
C ASN A 40 -13.71 2.84 -20.51
N ASN A 41 -12.85 2.23 -19.70
CA ASN A 41 -12.84 2.35 -18.22
C ASN A 41 -11.51 2.91 -17.68
N THR A 42 -10.91 3.84 -18.42
CA THR A 42 -9.62 4.42 -18.06
C THR A 42 -9.71 5.91 -17.82
N VAL A 43 -9.05 6.40 -16.78
CA VAL A 43 -8.85 7.83 -16.53
C VAL A 43 -7.48 8.21 -17.09
N GLN A 44 -7.40 9.32 -17.81
CA GLN A 44 -6.13 9.84 -18.32
C GLN A 44 -5.89 11.25 -17.79
N VAL A 45 -4.72 11.46 -17.19
CA VAL A 45 -4.26 12.76 -16.69
C VAL A 45 -2.81 12.96 -17.11
N ASP A 46 -2.49 14.10 -17.71
CA ASP A 46 -1.15 14.45 -18.21
C ASP A 46 -0.52 13.38 -19.13
N GLY A 47 -1.35 12.67 -19.89
CA GLY A 47 -0.91 11.58 -20.75
C GLY A 47 -0.61 10.27 -20.04
N ILE A 48 -0.80 10.19 -18.73
CA ILE A 48 -0.73 8.94 -17.96
C ILE A 48 -2.14 8.39 -17.82
N GLN A 49 -2.31 7.12 -18.17
CA GLN A 49 -3.58 6.40 -18.13
C GLN A 49 -3.62 5.51 -16.90
N PHE A 50 -4.77 5.48 -16.22
CA PHE A 50 -5.00 4.74 -14.99
C PHE A 50 -6.27 3.89 -15.11
N GLU A 51 -6.20 2.63 -14.73
CA GLU A 51 -7.30 1.67 -14.80
C GLU A 51 -7.38 0.85 -13.51
N THR A 52 -8.60 0.67 -12.96
CA THR A 52 -8.81 -0.27 -11.84
C THR A 52 -8.58 -1.69 -12.29
N VAL A 53 -7.83 -2.45 -11.52
CA VAL A 53 -7.63 -3.88 -11.75
C VAL A 53 -8.04 -4.69 -10.54
N MET A 54 -8.74 -5.80 -10.80
CA MET A 54 -9.14 -6.80 -9.82
C MET A 54 -9.17 -8.15 -10.54
N PRO A 55 -8.17 -9.01 -10.32
CA PRO A 55 -8.04 -10.28 -11.06
C PRO A 55 -9.24 -11.21 -10.90
N GLU A 56 -9.79 -11.26 -9.70
CA GLU A 56 -10.95 -12.10 -9.37
C GLU A 56 -12.17 -11.23 -9.06
N ARG A 57 -13.23 -11.36 -9.85
CA ARG A 57 -14.45 -10.55 -9.73
C ARG A 57 -15.63 -11.27 -9.09
N VAL A 58 -15.48 -12.55 -8.79
CA VAL A 58 -16.48 -13.33 -8.05
C VAL A 58 -15.79 -13.90 -6.83
N LEU A 59 -16.13 -13.36 -5.68
CA LEU A 59 -15.49 -13.68 -4.41
C LEU A 59 -16.48 -14.41 -3.51
N ARG A 60 -16.00 -15.42 -2.81
CA ARG A 60 -16.81 -16.12 -1.80
C ARG A 60 -16.68 -15.42 -0.46
N ILE A 61 -17.83 -15.23 0.20
CA ILE A 61 -17.85 -14.79 1.58
C ILE A 61 -17.21 -15.89 2.44
N PRO A 62 -16.24 -15.57 3.31
CA PRO A 62 -15.63 -16.57 4.17
C PRO A 62 -16.67 -17.16 5.14
N PRO A 63 -16.54 -18.42 5.57
CA PRO A 63 -17.40 -18.98 6.60
C PRO A 63 -17.26 -18.21 7.92
N LYS A 64 -18.35 -18.15 8.73
CA LYS A 64 -18.32 -17.51 10.06
C LYS A 64 -17.54 -18.37 11.06
N GLN A 65 -16.24 -18.44 10.88
CA GLN A 65 -15.31 -19.16 11.75
C GLN A 65 -14.15 -18.23 12.10
N SER A 66 -13.52 -18.48 13.24
CA SER A 66 -12.30 -17.76 13.62
C SER A 66 -11.25 -17.94 12.54
N ASP A 67 -10.58 -16.83 12.17
CA ASP A 67 -9.48 -16.74 11.21
C ASP A 67 -9.82 -17.07 9.74
N ALA A 68 -11.09 -17.36 9.41
CA ALA A 68 -11.50 -17.55 8.03
C ALA A 68 -11.51 -16.22 7.27
N LYS A 69 -10.77 -16.16 6.17
CA LYS A 69 -10.61 -14.95 5.34
C LYS A 69 -10.69 -15.29 3.86
N THR A 70 -11.30 -14.41 3.08
CA THR A 70 -11.23 -14.44 1.63
C THR A 70 -10.24 -13.38 1.17
N GLN A 71 -9.12 -13.81 0.62
CA GLN A 71 -8.10 -12.93 0.08
C GLN A 71 -8.56 -12.29 -1.22
N VAL A 72 -8.25 -11.00 -1.36
CA VAL A 72 -8.59 -10.20 -2.54
C VAL A 72 -7.35 -9.44 -3.00
N TRP A 73 -7.08 -9.51 -4.30
CA TRP A 73 -6.12 -8.64 -4.95
C TRP A 73 -6.86 -7.57 -5.73
N PHE A 74 -6.49 -6.33 -5.53
CA PHE A 74 -7.00 -5.17 -6.26
C PHE A 74 -5.87 -4.18 -6.47
N GLY A 75 -6.06 -3.24 -7.39
CA GLY A 75 -5.03 -2.24 -7.60
C GLY A 75 -5.27 -1.40 -8.84
N ILE A 76 -4.19 -0.93 -9.40
CA ILE A 76 -4.20 0.00 -10.52
C ILE A 76 -3.21 -0.44 -11.60
N HIS A 77 -3.66 -0.38 -12.84
CA HIS A 77 -2.80 -0.50 -14.01
C HIS A 77 -2.53 0.89 -14.56
N ILE A 78 -1.26 1.24 -14.73
CA ILE A 78 -0.83 2.57 -15.13
C ILE A 78 -0.03 2.46 -16.42
N THR A 79 -0.38 3.26 -17.43
CA THR A 79 0.31 3.31 -18.73
C THR A 79 0.80 4.72 -19.01
N ASN A 80 2.05 4.85 -19.37
CA ASN A 80 2.63 6.11 -19.82
C ASN A 80 2.38 6.32 -21.32
N ASN A 81 1.36 7.10 -21.67
CA ASN A 81 1.05 7.47 -23.04
C ASN A 81 1.75 8.76 -23.50
N THR A 82 2.68 9.30 -22.69
CA THR A 82 3.45 10.47 -23.07
C THR A 82 4.65 10.08 -23.93
N ALA A 83 5.31 11.09 -24.50
CA ALA A 83 6.57 10.93 -25.24
C ALA A 83 7.82 10.94 -24.33
N LYS A 84 7.65 11.11 -23.00
CA LYS A 84 8.74 11.23 -22.04
C LYS A 84 8.65 10.15 -20.96
N PRO A 85 9.75 9.71 -20.38
CA PRO A 85 9.73 8.88 -19.19
C PRO A 85 8.99 9.57 -18.03
N CYS A 86 8.36 8.79 -17.17
CA CYS A 86 7.62 9.27 -16.00
C CYS A 86 7.95 8.40 -14.79
N ASN A 87 8.37 9.01 -13.69
CA ASN A 87 8.52 8.32 -12.41
C ASN A 87 7.18 8.24 -11.69
N LEU A 88 6.84 7.08 -11.18
CA LEU A 88 5.64 6.82 -10.37
C LEU A 88 6.05 6.32 -8.98
N LEU A 89 5.33 6.72 -7.96
CA LEU A 89 5.45 6.18 -6.61
C LEU A 89 4.34 5.15 -6.37
N LEU A 90 4.66 3.85 -6.40
CA LEU A 90 3.72 2.75 -6.19
C LEU A 90 3.59 2.40 -4.69
N PHE A 91 3.12 3.35 -3.90
CA PHE A 91 3.12 3.27 -2.45
C PHE A 91 1.74 3.54 -1.83
N THR A 92 1.02 4.54 -2.37
CA THR A 92 -0.24 5.03 -1.82
C THR A 92 -1.40 4.74 -2.77
N ALA A 93 -2.05 3.61 -2.60
CA ALA A 93 -3.30 3.29 -3.28
C ALA A 93 -4.30 2.77 -2.24
N ARG A 94 -5.56 3.18 -2.37
CA ARG A 94 -6.64 2.71 -1.51
C ARG A 94 -7.91 2.46 -2.31
N PRO A 95 -8.73 1.45 -1.93
CA PRO A 95 -10.01 1.21 -2.59
C PRO A 95 -11.07 2.19 -2.09
N GLU A 96 -12.07 2.42 -2.91
CA GLU A 96 -13.37 2.92 -2.52
C GLU A 96 -14.43 1.95 -3.04
N PHE A 97 -15.35 1.51 -2.18
CA PHE A 97 -16.38 0.56 -2.54
C PHE A 97 -17.75 1.26 -2.66
N LEU A 98 -18.48 0.89 -3.71
CA LEU A 98 -19.82 1.37 -3.97
C LEU A 98 -20.80 0.19 -4.05
N GLN A 99 -21.98 0.36 -3.48
CA GLN A 99 -23.11 -0.54 -3.68
C GLN A 99 -23.75 -0.30 -5.07
N VAL A 100 -24.66 -1.20 -5.49
CA VAL A 100 -25.39 -1.07 -6.77
C VAL A 100 -26.12 0.27 -6.91
N ASN A 101 -26.65 0.80 -5.83
CA ASN A 101 -27.31 2.12 -5.78
C ASN A 101 -26.32 3.30 -5.79
N LYS A 102 -25.02 3.06 -6.01
CA LYS A 102 -23.92 4.02 -5.96
C LYS A 102 -23.67 4.64 -4.58
N GLN A 103 -24.27 4.10 -3.54
CA GLN A 103 -23.97 4.50 -2.17
C GLN A 103 -22.60 3.95 -1.76
N LYS A 104 -21.78 4.79 -1.13
CA LYS A 104 -20.47 4.37 -0.63
C LYS A 104 -20.64 3.39 0.53
N VAL A 105 -19.83 2.32 0.50
CA VAL A 105 -19.70 1.45 1.65
C VAL A 105 -19.00 2.22 2.77
N PRO A 106 -19.48 2.16 4.01
CA PRO A 106 -18.87 2.86 5.13
C PRO A 106 -17.39 2.49 5.28
N GLN A 107 -16.54 3.50 5.34
CA GLN A 107 -15.10 3.39 5.51
C GLN A 107 -14.73 3.80 6.93
N PHE A 108 -13.87 3.03 7.57
CA PHE A 108 -13.34 3.29 8.90
C PHE A 108 -11.82 3.28 8.87
N GLY A 109 -11.20 4.19 9.57
CA GLY A 109 -9.76 4.44 9.51
C GLY A 109 -9.46 5.75 8.77
N PRO A 110 -8.19 6.15 8.66
CA PRO A 110 -7.01 5.33 8.88
C PRO A 110 -6.62 5.15 10.34
N ILE A 111 -6.15 3.96 10.69
CA ILE A 111 -5.37 3.75 11.91
C ILE A 111 -3.91 3.57 11.49
N ALA A 112 -3.07 4.54 11.84
CA ALA A 112 -1.64 4.46 11.64
C ALA A 112 -0.97 4.22 13.00
N ASN A 113 -0.31 3.06 13.15
CA ASN A 113 0.49 2.77 14.35
C ASN A 113 1.92 3.31 14.20
N THR A 114 2.42 3.32 12.98
CA THR A 114 3.73 3.85 12.58
C THR A 114 3.59 4.32 11.13
N SER A 115 4.34 5.34 10.75
CA SER A 115 4.44 5.73 9.35
C SER A 115 5.69 5.10 8.75
N ALA A 116 5.52 4.13 7.85
CA ALA A 116 6.60 3.66 7.02
C ALA A 116 6.82 4.63 5.86
N SER A 117 8.08 4.87 5.52
CA SER A 117 8.49 5.64 4.34
C SER A 117 8.58 4.73 3.12
N PRO A 118 8.39 5.25 1.90
CA PRO A 118 8.63 4.47 0.70
C PRO A 118 10.09 4.04 0.61
N GLU A 119 10.32 2.91 -0.05
CA GLU A 119 11.62 2.39 -0.42
C GLU A 119 11.92 2.71 -1.89
N LEU A 120 13.17 2.57 -2.32
CA LEU A 120 13.55 2.77 -3.72
C LEU A 120 12.77 1.87 -4.69
N SER A 121 12.46 0.66 -4.26
CA SER A 121 11.65 -0.31 -5.01
C SER A 121 10.21 0.14 -5.27
N ASP A 122 9.71 1.12 -4.52
CA ASP A 122 8.37 1.68 -4.70
C ASP A 122 8.31 2.72 -5.83
N PHE A 123 9.47 3.18 -6.29
CA PHE A 123 9.54 4.10 -7.43
C PHE A 123 9.74 3.31 -8.73
N LYS A 124 8.91 3.62 -9.71
CA LYS A 124 8.94 2.97 -11.02
C LYS A 124 9.07 4.01 -12.12
N LEU A 125 10.20 3.98 -12.83
CA LEU A 125 10.35 4.72 -14.08
C LEU A 125 9.61 3.97 -15.18
N LEU A 126 8.62 4.60 -15.80
CA LEU A 126 7.94 4.11 -17.00
C LEU A 126 8.43 4.88 -18.22
N MET A 127 8.99 4.16 -19.18
CA MET A 127 9.30 4.70 -20.49
C MET A 127 8.01 4.99 -21.28
N PRO A 128 8.05 5.77 -22.36
CA PRO A 128 6.90 5.97 -23.23
C PRO A 128 6.28 4.64 -23.67
N ARG A 129 4.96 4.50 -23.52
CA ARG A 129 4.15 3.30 -23.82
C ARG A 129 4.40 2.10 -22.91
N GLU A 130 5.24 2.21 -21.90
CA GLU A 130 5.33 1.18 -20.87
C GLU A 130 4.16 1.26 -19.89
N SER A 131 3.88 0.11 -19.26
CA SER A 131 2.85 -0.01 -18.25
C SER A 131 3.38 -0.74 -17.03
N VAL A 132 2.76 -0.46 -15.89
CA VAL A 132 2.97 -1.19 -14.63
C VAL A 132 1.64 -1.51 -13.99
N THR A 133 1.55 -2.65 -13.31
CA THR A 133 0.42 -2.96 -12.45
C THR A 133 0.86 -2.97 -11.00
N PHE A 134 0.18 -2.16 -10.20
CA PHE A 134 0.38 -2.10 -8.75
C PHE A 134 -0.80 -2.76 -8.05
N LEU A 135 -0.55 -3.91 -7.41
CA LEU A 135 -1.57 -4.65 -6.68
C LEU A 135 -1.40 -4.50 -5.18
N VAL A 136 -2.53 -4.40 -4.51
CA VAL A 136 -2.67 -4.36 -3.06
C VAL A 136 -3.47 -5.59 -2.63
N LYS A 137 -3.11 -6.18 -1.51
CA LYS A 137 -3.79 -7.32 -0.93
C LYS A 137 -4.71 -6.87 0.20
N GLY A 138 -5.95 -7.33 0.18
CA GLY A 138 -6.93 -7.16 1.24
C GLY A 138 -7.65 -8.45 1.55
N TYR A 139 -8.54 -8.40 2.52
CA TYR A 139 -9.28 -9.58 2.98
C TYR A 139 -10.71 -9.23 3.31
N PHE A 140 -11.66 -10.10 2.92
CA PHE A 140 -12.96 -10.16 3.58
C PHE A 140 -12.85 -11.09 4.77
N GLU A 141 -13.33 -10.62 5.93
CA GLU A 141 -13.31 -11.36 7.19
C GLU A 141 -14.50 -10.97 8.06
N TRP A 142 -14.94 -11.88 8.93
CA TRP A 142 -15.98 -11.58 9.90
C TRP A 142 -15.36 -10.96 11.15
N PHE A 143 -15.89 -9.81 11.53
CA PHE A 143 -15.62 -9.19 12.82
C PHE A 143 -16.94 -9.15 13.59
N GLU A 144 -17.05 -9.95 14.64
CA GLU A 144 -18.32 -10.23 15.31
C GLU A 144 -19.35 -10.81 14.31
N ASN A 145 -20.39 -10.06 13.98
CA ASN A 145 -21.43 -10.46 13.03
C ASN A 145 -21.41 -9.68 11.71
N GLU A 146 -20.44 -8.78 11.53
CA GLU A 146 -20.30 -7.93 10.35
C GLU A 146 -19.20 -8.46 9.42
N LEU A 147 -19.54 -8.58 8.14
CA LEU A 147 -18.53 -8.85 7.11
C LEU A 147 -17.81 -7.56 6.78
N LYS A 148 -16.50 -7.53 7.02
CA LYS A 148 -15.64 -6.38 6.76
C LYS A 148 -14.61 -6.70 5.68
N PHE A 149 -14.23 -5.68 4.91
CA PHE A 149 -13.05 -5.72 4.08
C PHE A 149 -11.94 -4.97 4.79
N THR A 150 -10.77 -5.59 4.90
CA THR A 150 -9.60 -5.04 5.58
C THR A 150 -8.38 -5.04 4.67
N PHE A 151 -7.55 -4.02 4.75
CA PHE A 151 -6.27 -4.02 4.09
C PHE A 151 -5.28 -3.10 4.82
N MET A 152 -4.00 -3.37 4.60
CA MET A 152 -2.92 -2.54 5.10
C MET A 152 -2.13 -1.99 3.91
N ARG A 153 -1.98 -0.67 3.87
CA ARG A 153 -1.10 0.00 2.90
C ARG A 153 0.37 -0.25 3.24
N LYS A 154 1.25 -0.01 2.29
CA LYS A 154 2.71 -0.12 2.51
C LYS A 154 3.22 0.84 3.59
N ASP A 155 2.57 1.97 3.80
CA ASP A 155 2.88 2.93 4.87
C ASP A 155 2.43 2.49 6.27
N ALA A 156 2.08 1.20 6.42
CA ALA A 156 1.56 0.60 7.64
C ALA A 156 0.21 1.19 8.12
N THR A 157 -0.48 1.94 7.26
CA THR A 157 -1.82 2.43 7.56
C THR A 157 -2.84 1.33 7.34
N TYR A 158 -3.62 1.03 8.39
CA TYR A 158 -4.68 0.03 8.35
C TYR A 158 -6.02 0.69 8.06
N TRP A 159 -6.79 0.05 7.16
CA TRP A 159 -8.10 0.50 6.73
C TRP A 159 -9.08 -0.65 6.79
N TRP A 160 -10.36 -0.35 7.13
CA TRP A 160 -11.43 -1.31 6.96
C TRP A 160 -12.71 -0.64 6.48
N TYR A 161 -13.53 -1.47 5.83
CA TYR A 161 -14.84 -1.11 5.31
C TYR A 161 -15.83 -2.12 5.87
N GLY A 162 -17.00 -1.66 6.29
CA GLY A 162 -18.00 -2.53 6.94
C GLY A 162 -19.29 -2.68 6.16
N ASN A 163 -20.15 -3.54 6.70
CA ASN A 163 -21.51 -3.78 6.22
C ASN A 163 -21.59 -4.36 4.80
N PHE A 164 -20.70 -5.33 4.51
CA PHE A 164 -20.82 -6.11 3.29
C PHE A 164 -21.79 -7.29 3.49
N GLU A 165 -22.51 -7.60 2.41
CA GLU A 165 -23.39 -8.75 2.30
C GLU A 165 -23.17 -9.44 0.96
N SER A 166 -23.84 -10.57 0.70
CA SER A 166 -23.83 -11.13 -0.65
C SER A 166 -24.51 -10.18 -1.62
N GLY A 167 -23.88 -9.92 -2.78
CA GLY A 167 -24.40 -8.95 -3.73
C GLY A 167 -23.36 -8.45 -4.72
N THR A 168 -23.77 -7.49 -5.51
CA THR A 168 -22.93 -6.82 -6.49
C THR A 168 -22.43 -5.49 -5.92
N TYR A 169 -21.16 -5.23 -6.11
CA TYR A 169 -20.46 -4.01 -5.69
C TYR A 169 -19.59 -3.51 -6.82
N SER A 170 -19.15 -2.27 -6.69
CA SER A 170 -18.07 -1.73 -7.53
C SER A 170 -16.91 -1.28 -6.65
N ILE A 171 -15.70 -1.43 -7.17
CA ILE A 171 -14.47 -0.91 -6.59
C ILE A 171 -13.82 0.06 -7.54
N ASN A 172 -13.45 1.24 -7.07
CA ASN A 172 -12.49 2.13 -7.71
C ASN A 172 -11.25 2.25 -6.83
N VAL A 173 -10.13 2.60 -7.43
CA VAL A 173 -8.87 2.81 -6.71
C VAL A 173 -8.56 4.30 -6.73
N ILE A 174 -8.25 4.81 -5.56
CA ILE A 174 -7.72 6.16 -5.38
C ILE A 174 -6.21 6.03 -5.28
N TYR A 175 -5.52 6.66 -6.22
CA TYR A 175 -4.07 6.76 -6.24
C TYR A 175 -3.66 8.21 -6.05
N GLU A 176 -2.73 8.47 -5.14
CA GLU A 176 -2.29 9.82 -4.82
C GLU A 176 -0.78 9.88 -4.62
N ASN A 177 -0.16 10.93 -5.13
CA ASN A 177 1.18 11.35 -4.76
C ASN A 177 1.24 12.88 -4.73
N PRO A 178 1.39 13.50 -3.55
CA PRO A 178 1.44 14.96 -3.44
C PRO A 178 2.85 15.55 -3.66
N TYR A 179 3.88 14.72 -3.88
CA TYR A 179 5.27 15.17 -3.86
C TYR A 179 5.98 14.93 -5.20
N PRO A 180 6.57 15.97 -5.82
CA PRO A 180 7.27 15.85 -7.11
C PRO A 180 8.66 15.22 -6.99
N GLY A 181 9.15 15.02 -5.78
CA GLY A 181 10.46 14.42 -5.56
C GLY A 181 10.63 13.91 -4.14
N TRP A 182 11.61 13.00 -4.01
CA TRP A 182 11.97 12.34 -2.76
C TRP A 182 13.48 12.32 -2.61
N GLU A 183 13.96 12.45 -1.40
CA GLU A 183 15.36 12.39 -1.08
C GLU A 183 15.64 11.42 0.06
N GLN A 184 16.80 10.80 -0.02
CA GLN A 184 17.28 9.91 1.03
C GLN A 184 17.79 10.74 2.20
N ALA A 185 17.27 10.45 3.39
CA ALA A 185 17.77 11.00 4.63
C ALA A 185 18.30 9.87 5.53
N SER A 186 19.31 10.17 6.31
CA SER A 186 19.81 9.25 7.34
C SER A 186 19.62 9.88 8.71
N TRP A 187 19.18 9.09 9.69
CA TRP A 187 19.08 9.52 11.07
C TRP A 187 20.01 8.69 11.95
N GLY A 188 20.80 9.41 12.78
CA GLY A 188 21.61 8.84 13.85
C GLY A 188 22.42 7.62 13.44
N ASP A 189 22.01 6.47 13.89
CA ASP A 189 22.73 5.20 13.76
C ASP A 189 22.67 4.54 12.39
N GLY A 190 22.48 5.31 11.31
CA GLY A 190 22.52 4.79 9.94
C GLY A 190 21.18 4.26 9.42
N ILE A 191 20.06 4.58 10.05
CA ILE A 191 18.74 4.30 9.49
C ILE A 191 18.52 5.21 8.30
N ILE A 192 18.37 4.59 7.11
CA ILE A 192 18.15 5.29 5.85
C ILE A 192 16.66 5.20 5.52
N PHE A 193 16.03 6.33 5.19
CA PHE A 193 14.64 6.40 4.76
C PHE A 193 14.49 7.45 3.67
N LEU A 194 13.42 7.32 2.87
CA LEU A 194 13.08 8.32 1.87
C LEU A 194 12.03 9.28 2.45
N MET A 195 12.24 10.55 2.21
CA MET A 195 11.33 11.62 2.62
C MET A 195 11.01 12.53 1.43
N PRO A 196 9.81 13.16 1.43
CA PRO A 196 9.48 14.13 0.41
C PRO A 196 10.50 15.27 0.37
N MET A 197 10.95 15.64 -0.83
CA MET A 197 11.76 16.84 -1.00
C MET A 197 10.97 18.06 -0.52
N ARG A 198 11.38 18.60 0.60
CA ARG A 198 10.90 19.89 1.10
C ARG A 198 11.99 20.89 0.84
N LYS A 199 11.62 22.16 0.65
CA LYS A 199 12.56 23.28 0.76
C LYS A 199 12.93 23.44 2.24
N LEU A 200 13.68 22.48 2.78
CA LEU A 200 14.21 22.61 4.13
C LEU A 200 15.33 23.67 4.13
N PRO A 201 15.43 24.50 5.18
CA PRO A 201 16.65 25.28 5.37
C PRO A 201 17.82 24.28 5.46
N ARG A 202 18.87 24.53 4.69
CA ARG A 202 20.08 23.69 4.67
C ARG A 202 20.73 23.74 6.05
N ASN A 203 20.44 22.76 6.89
CA ASN A 203 21.25 22.50 8.07
C ASN A 203 22.50 21.72 7.62
N ASN A 204 23.66 22.12 8.11
CA ASN A 204 24.99 21.64 7.72
C ASN A 204 25.29 20.16 8.07
N TYR A 205 24.30 19.35 8.37
CA TYR A 205 24.43 17.94 8.79
C TYR A 205 23.92 16.93 7.76
N LEU A 206 23.77 17.34 6.50
CA LEU A 206 23.34 16.40 5.45
C LEU A 206 24.50 15.50 5.02
N PRO A 207 24.25 14.17 4.80
CA PRO A 207 25.25 13.25 4.29
C PRO A 207 25.79 13.72 2.93
N ARG A 208 27.04 13.36 2.61
CA ARG A 208 27.77 13.85 1.42
C ARG A 208 27.17 13.38 0.09
N GLU A 209 26.42 12.30 0.08
CA GLU A 209 25.71 11.81 -1.10
C GLU A 209 24.25 11.56 -0.73
N ILE A 210 23.35 12.41 -1.21
CA ILE A 210 21.91 12.24 -1.04
C ILE A 210 21.37 11.69 -2.35
N LEU A 211 20.83 10.49 -2.32
CA LEU A 211 20.06 9.97 -3.43
C LEU A 211 18.78 10.80 -3.56
N LYS A 212 18.52 11.28 -4.78
CA LYS A 212 17.30 12.03 -5.10
C LYS A 212 16.54 11.32 -6.19
N ILE A 213 15.24 11.30 -6.04
CA ILE A 213 14.29 10.85 -7.06
C ILE A 213 13.44 12.06 -7.41
N GLU A 214 13.63 12.57 -8.60
CA GLU A 214 12.99 13.78 -9.12
C GLU A 214 11.95 13.40 -10.18
N ASP A 215 11.14 14.37 -10.60
CA ASP A 215 10.14 14.23 -11.65
C ASP A 215 9.15 13.07 -11.39
N VAL A 216 8.78 12.87 -10.13
CA VAL A 216 7.74 11.91 -9.76
C VAL A 216 6.38 12.53 -10.08
N TRP A 217 5.54 11.76 -10.77
CA TRP A 217 4.19 12.21 -11.10
C TRP A 217 3.42 12.63 -9.85
N VAL A 218 2.76 13.79 -9.91
CA VAL A 218 2.01 14.39 -8.80
C VAL A 218 0.55 14.48 -9.16
N GLY A 219 -0.33 14.08 -8.26
CA GLY A 219 -1.76 14.20 -8.43
C GLY A 219 -2.55 13.25 -7.55
N GLU A 220 -3.87 13.35 -7.64
CA GLU A 220 -4.83 12.42 -7.08
C GLU A 220 -5.75 11.93 -8.20
N ILE A 221 -5.92 10.63 -8.31
CA ILE A 221 -6.73 9.97 -9.34
C ILE A 221 -7.78 9.10 -8.67
N PHE A 222 -9.01 9.23 -9.16
CA PHE A 222 -10.12 8.32 -8.92
C PHE A 222 -10.33 7.52 -10.20
N THR A 223 -9.99 6.25 -10.19
CA THR A 223 -10.19 5.39 -11.36
C THR A 223 -11.67 5.10 -11.58
N PHE A 224 -12.04 4.62 -12.76
CA PHE A 224 -13.42 4.17 -13.01
C PHE A 224 -13.75 2.93 -12.16
N PRO A 225 -15.00 2.84 -11.67
CA PRO A 225 -15.46 1.70 -10.90
C PRO A 225 -15.44 0.41 -11.73
N LEU A 226 -14.99 -0.66 -11.08
CA LEU A 226 -14.98 -2.01 -11.61
C LEU A 226 -15.96 -2.87 -10.80
N GLU A 227 -16.90 -3.53 -11.48
CA GLU A 227 -17.90 -4.38 -10.82
C GLU A 227 -17.31 -5.72 -10.37
N PHE A 228 -17.72 -6.16 -9.17
CA PHE A 228 -17.44 -7.48 -8.62
C PHE A 228 -18.64 -8.01 -7.82
N ARG A 229 -18.63 -9.31 -7.51
CA ARG A 229 -19.73 -9.98 -6.79
C ARG A 229 -19.21 -10.72 -5.57
N LEU A 230 -19.91 -10.55 -4.45
CA LEU A 230 -19.78 -11.38 -3.25
C LEU A 230 -20.87 -12.45 -3.28
N ILE A 231 -20.48 -13.71 -3.20
CA ILE A 231 -21.37 -14.85 -3.18
C ILE A 231 -21.14 -15.68 -1.91
N GLN A 232 -22.16 -16.39 -1.47
CA GLN A 232 -22.04 -17.34 -0.36
C GLN A 232 -21.28 -18.60 -0.72
#